data_b530d2d58d9bc95bafb07bd78d633854
#
_entry.id   b530d2d58d9bc95bafb07bd78d633854
#
_cell.length_a   1.000
_cell.length_b   1.000
_cell.length_c   1.000
_cell.angle_alpha   90.00
_cell.angle_beta   90.00
_cell.angle_gamma   90.00
#
_symmetry.space_group_name_H-M   'P 1'
#
loop_
_entity.id
_entity.type
_entity.pdbx_description
1 polymer ?
#
loop_
_entity_poly.entity_id
_entity_poly.type
_entity_poly.pdbx_seq_one_letter_code
_entity_poly.pdbx_strand_id
1 'polypeptide(L)'
;MPLRRLLCLPVLAALLGPLAAQAPEPPNPVTARYTKREVYIPMRDGVRLFTSIYLPKDSSRPHPILLQRTPYGVGPYGEDAYRRGVGPSPAFADQDYIVAYQDVRGRFMSEGTFVDARPARTPGDPKAADEATDTYDTIDWLVKHLPDNNGKVGMWGISYPGHYVAQGMLCGHPALKAVSPQAPMIDLWEGDDSYHRGAFQLAANFGFFLFFHSRHDAPSPDRPDVTEVGTPDGYRWYLEAGPVAGLEAKVKQASEGIWEEYIRHTTYDAYWQARDLRPRLRDVKPAVLTVGGWFDAEDLFGALACARTLTEKSPATDSHLVMGPWTHGQWASGDGSRIGTAEFGSKTAAWFEQDVELPFFNHFLKDVPGPALPKATVFETGSNRWRTFDAWPPKQAKPLSFYLESQGRISFTRPGATDGFDAFVSDPARPVPYTQDISFDYSAPYMVEDQRFAARR
;
A
#
# COMPACT_ATOMS: atom_id res chain seq x y z
N MET A 1 63.93 -52.88 -15.45
CA MET A 1 62.78 -52.99 -16.33
C MET A 1 61.68 -51.99 -15.80
N PRO A 2 61.40 -50.88 -16.46
CA PRO A 2 60.40 -49.94 -16.00
C PRO A 2 59.05 -50.19 -16.68
N LEU A 3 58.01 -50.28 -15.89
CA LEU A 3 56.65 -50.36 -16.32
C LEU A 3 56.18 -48.99 -16.90
N ARG A 4 55.74 -49.01 -18.14
CA ARG A 4 55.04 -47.86 -18.77
C ARG A 4 53.65 -47.77 -18.25
N ARG A 5 53.30 -46.60 -17.65
CA ARG A 5 51.89 -46.18 -17.34
C ARG A 5 51.31 -45.57 -18.61
N LEU A 6 50.25 -46.18 -19.13
CA LEU A 6 49.34 -45.53 -20.10
C LEU A 6 48.48 -44.50 -19.39
N LEU A 7 48.55 -43.23 -19.84
CA LEU A 7 47.62 -42.20 -19.52
C LEU A 7 46.42 -42.33 -20.48
N CYS A 8 45.26 -42.71 -19.94
CA CYS A 8 43.98 -42.52 -20.62
C CYS A 8 43.46 -41.08 -20.36
N LEU A 9 43.44 -40.24 -21.39
CA LEU A 9 42.70 -38.94 -21.38
C LEU A 9 41.23 -39.24 -21.60
N PRO A 10 40.31 -38.68 -20.77
CA PRO A 10 38.90 -38.69 -21.11
C PRO A 10 38.61 -37.59 -22.15
N VAL A 11 38.08 -37.99 -23.29
CA VAL A 11 37.50 -37.09 -24.29
C VAL A 11 36.20 -36.53 -23.72
N LEU A 12 36.23 -35.27 -23.34
CA LEU A 12 35.04 -34.52 -22.93
C LEU A 12 34.27 -34.14 -24.20
N ALA A 13 33.29 -34.94 -24.58
CA ALA A 13 32.34 -34.60 -25.63
C ALA A 13 31.38 -33.52 -25.07
N ALA A 14 31.61 -32.28 -25.43
CA ALA A 14 30.65 -31.16 -25.15
C ALA A 14 29.39 -31.41 -25.96
N LEU A 15 28.35 -31.85 -25.30
CA LEU A 15 26.96 -31.85 -25.82
C LEU A 15 26.49 -30.39 -25.91
N LEU A 16 26.72 -29.76 -27.04
CA LEU A 16 25.99 -28.53 -27.43
C LEU A 16 24.56 -28.94 -27.76
N GLY A 17 23.69 -28.93 -26.75
CA GLY A 17 22.26 -28.97 -26.98
C GLY A 17 21.83 -27.70 -27.75
N PRO A 18 20.84 -27.79 -28.65
CA PRO A 18 20.34 -26.60 -29.32
C PRO A 18 19.83 -25.61 -28.27
N LEU A 19 20.32 -24.35 -28.30
CA LEU A 19 19.66 -23.24 -27.60
C LEU A 19 18.26 -23.20 -28.12
N ALA A 20 17.28 -23.57 -27.30
CA ALA A 20 15.89 -23.35 -27.62
C ALA A 20 15.71 -21.83 -27.78
N ALA A 21 15.46 -21.38 -28.99
CA ALA A 21 15.11 -19.99 -29.26
C ALA A 21 13.91 -19.69 -28.38
N GLN A 22 14.06 -18.74 -27.44
CA GLN A 22 12.96 -18.26 -26.64
C GLN A 22 11.86 -17.76 -27.60
N ALA A 23 10.64 -18.27 -27.43
CA ALA A 23 9.52 -17.80 -28.22
C ALA A 23 9.42 -16.28 -28.06
N PRO A 24 9.15 -15.53 -29.15
CA PRO A 24 9.02 -14.07 -29.04
C PRO A 24 7.95 -13.73 -27.99
N GLU A 25 8.28 -12.79 -27.11
CA GLU A 25 7.28 -12.32 -26.13
C GLU A 25 6.03 -11.82 -26.85
N PRO A 26 4.83 -12.15 -26.32
CA PRO A 26 3.60 -11.66 -26.91
C PRO A 26 3.60 -10.12 -26.92
N PRO A 27 3.05 -9.49 -27.95
CA PRO A 27 3.01 -8.05 -28.04
C PRO A 27 2.35 -7.44 -26.80
N ASN A 28 2.88 -6.31 -26.34
CA ASN A 28 2.35 -5.64 -25.16
C ASN A 28 0.92 -5.11 -25.45
N PRO A 29 -0.13 -5.57 -24.72
CA PRO A 29 -1.51 -5.21 -25.01
C PRO A 29 -1.78 -3.71 -24.86
N VAL A 30 -1.02 -3.02 -24.00
CA VAL A 30 -1.18 -1.57 -23.78
C VAL A 30 -0.78 -0.76 -25.01
N THR A 31 0.26 -1.18 -25.75
CA THR A 31 0.68 -0.49 -26.97
C THR A 31 -0.36 -0.51 -28.09
N ALA A 32 -1.25 -1.50 -28.09
CA ALA A 32 -2.33 -1.56 -29.06
C ALA A 32 -3.40 -0.47 -28.83
N ARG A 33 -3.65 -0.11 -27.58
CA ARG A 33 -4.76 0.78 -27.17
C ARG A 33 -4.33 2.18 -26.75
N TYR A 34 -3.10 2.36 -26.31
CA TYR A 34 -2.61 3.60 -25.71
C TYR A 34 -1.40 4.16 -26.43
N THR A 35 -1.26 5.47 -26.39
CA THR A 35 -0.01 6.19 -26.58
C THR A 35 0.49 6.67 -25.23
N LYS A 36 1.80 6.67 -25.04
CA LYS A 36 2.42 7.14 -23.81
C LYS A 36 3.05 8.51 -24.01
N ARG A 37 2.92 9.38 -23.02
CA ARG A 37 3.61 10.67 -22.93
C ARG A 37 4.26 10.81 -21.57
N GLU A 38 5.40 11.46 -21.51
CA GLU A 38 6.11 11.80 -20.27
C GLU A 38 6.26 13.31 -20.18
N VAL A 39 5.85 13.87 -19.06
CA VAL A 39 5.82 15.33 -18.86
C VAL A 39 6.28 15.70 -17.45
N TYR A 40 6.83 16.90 -17.33
CA TYR A 40 7.06 17.54 -16.03
C TYR A 40 5.95 18.56 -15.77
N ILE A 41 5.14 18.31 -14.75
CA ILE A 41 4.05 19.20 -14.34
C ILE A 41 4.58 20.19 -13.31
N PRO A 42 4.51 21.51 -13.57
CA PRO A 42 4.97 22.51 -12.61
C PRO A 42 3.98 22.67 -11.45
N MET A 43 4.50 22.64 -10.23
CA MET A 43 3.74 22.93 -9.02
C MET A 43 3.82 24.45 -8.71
N ARG A 44 2.96 24.94 -7.82
CA ARG A 44 2.82 26.37 -7.45
C ARG A 44 4.09 27.00 -6.90
N ASP A 45 5.00 26.21 -6.36
CA ASP A 45 6.31 26.63 -5.84
C ASP A 45 7.44 26.56 -6.87
N GLY A 46 7.13 26.10 -8.09
CA GLY A 46 8.06 25.99 -9.18
C GLY A 46 8.76 24.63 -9.31
N VAL A 47 8.60 23.72 -8.34
CA VAL A 47 9.06 22.33 -8.44
C VAL A 47 8.25 21.60 -9.50
N ARG A 48 8.92 20.72 -10.29
CA ARG A 48 8.27 19.97 -11.36
C ARG A 48 8.17 18.50 -11.02
N LEU A 49 6.96 17.94 -11.13
CA LEU A 49 6.71 16.53 -10.86
C LEU A 49 6.59 15.74 -12.17
N PHE A 50 7.37 14.67 -12.26
CA PHE A 50 7.38 13.78 -13.42
C PHE A 50 6.11 12.94 -13.46
N THR A 51 5.47 12.93 -14.62
CA THR A 51 4.19 12.23 -14.83
C THR A 51 4.23 11.45 -16.13
N SER A 52 4.01 10.14 -16.03
CA SER A 52 3.83 9.23 -17.19
C SER A 52 2.34 9.08 -17.47
N ILE A 53 1.90 9.43 -18.68
CA ILE A 53 0.49 9.52 -19.06
C ILE A 53 0.22 8.57 -20.22
N TYR A 54 -0.77 7.69 -20.03
CA TYR A 54 -1.28 6.77 -21.05
C TYR A 54 -2.60 7.32 -21.59
N LEU A 55 -2.61 7.68 -22.87
CA LEU A 55 -3.74 8.26 -23.58
C LEU A 55 -4.39 7.20 -24.47
N PRO A 56 -5.69 6.93 -24.35
CA PRO A 56 -6.39 6.06 -25.31
C PRO A 56 -6.18 6.53 -26.74
N LYS A 57 -5.99 5.59 -27.68
CA LYS A 57 -5.90 5.90 -29.11
C LYS A 57 -7.27 6.20 -29.73
N ASP A 58 -8.34 5.75 -29.08
CA ASP A 58 -9.70 6.12 -29.46
C ASP A 58 -9.96 7.57 -29.05
N SER A 59 -10.10 8.46 -30.02
CA SER A 59 -10.46 9.87 -29.82
C SER A 59 -11.91 10.17 -30.17
N SER A 60 -12.75 9.15 -30.35
CA SER A 60 -14.17 9.33 -30.78
C SER A 60 -15.04 9.93 -29.68
N ARG A 61 -14.56 9.92 -28.42
CA ARG A 61 -15.25 10.44 -27.23
C ARG A 61 -14.25 10.95 -26.20
N PRO A 62 -14.68 11.87 -25.31
CA PRO A 62 -13.82 12.27 -24.20
C PRO A 62 -13.73 11.18 -23.12
N HIS A 63 -12.55 11.09 -22.49
CA HIS A 63 -12.19 10.06 -21.51
C HIS A 63 -11.97 10.66 -20.10
N PRO A 64 -12.38 10.00 -19.03
CA PRO A 64 -12.02 10.42 -17.68
C PRO A 64 -10.56 10.09 -17.36
N ILE A 65 -10.00 10.81 -16.39
CA ILE A 65 -8.62 10.65 -15.95
C ILE A 65 -8.60 9.84 -14.66
N LEU A 66 -7.71 8.85 -14.59
CA LEU A 66 -7.32 8.18 -13.35
C LEU A 66 -5.88 8.56 -13.00
N LEU A 67 -5.67 9.09 -11.79
CA LEU A 67 -4.38 9.53 -11.28
C LEU A 67 -3.91 8.65 -10.13
N GLN A 68 -2.67 8.14 -10.23
CA GLN A 68 -1.95 7.52 -9.13
C GLN A 68 -0.67 8.32 -8.85
N ARG A 69 -0.46 8.70 -7.59
CA ARG A 69 0.78 9.30 -7.11
C ARG A 69 1.54 8.27 -6.27
N THR A 70 2.84 8.16 -6.46
CA THR A 70 3.62 7.08 -5.85
C THR A 70 5.06 7.50 -5.52
N PRO A 71 5.65 7.00 -4.40
CA PRO A 71 7.06 7.18 -4.10
C PRO A 71 7.93 6.06 -4.65
N TYR A 72 7.33 5.05 -5.32
CA TYR A 72 7.99 3.80 -5.73
C TYR A 72 8.45 3.77 -7.18
N GLY A 73 8.31 4.91 -7.90
CA GLY A 73 8.65 5.04 -9.32
C GLY A 73 7.51 4.67 -10.27
N VAL A 74 7.32 5.51 -11.29
CA VAL A 74 6.27 5.31 -12.31
C VAL A 74 6.75 4.54 -13.53
N GLY A 75 7.95 4.02 -13.51
CA GLY A 75 8.54 3.26 -14.61
C GLY A 75 7.59 2.21 -15.26
N PRO A 76 7.95 1.74 -16.45
CA PRO A 76 9.21 2.01 -17.17
C PRO A 76 9.26 3.44 -17.71
N TYR A 77 10.43 4.08 -17.61
CA TYR A 77 10.67 5.44 -18.11
C TYR A 77 11.02 5.41 -19.60
N GLY A 78 10.69 6.50 -20.31
CA GLY A 78 10.82 6.62 -21.76
C GLY A 78 9.48 6.40 -22.47
N GLU A 79 9.17 7.28 -23.45
CA GLU A 79 7.88 7.29 -24.15
C GLU A 79 7.61 6.01 -24.96
N ASP A 80 8.67 5.28 -25.34
CA ASP A 80 8.57 4.00 -26.06
C ASP A 80 8.49 2.78 -25.13
N ALA A 81 8.68 2.96 -23.81
CA ALA A 81 8.64 1.90 -22.82
C ALA A 81 7.28 1.86 -22.11
N TYR A 82 6.54 0.79 -22.27
CA TYR A 82 5.16 0.67 -21.80
C TYR A 82 5.01 -0.33 -20.65
N ARG A 83 4.13 -0.02 -19.70
CA ARG A 83 3.62 -1.00 -18.76
C ARG A 83 2.85 -2.11 -19.48
N ARG A 84 2.73 -3.29 -18.92
CA ARG A 84 1.91 -4.38 -19.48
C ARG A 84 0.42 -4.29 -19.08
N GLY A 85 0.09 -3.41 -18.15
CA GLY A 85 -1.26 -3.07 -17.73
C GLY A 85 -1.33 -1.64 -17.23
N VAL A 86 -2.47 -0.99 -17.37
CA VAL A 86 -2.74 0.39 -16.91
C VAL A 86 -4.05 0.45 -16.13
N GLY A 87 -4.12 1.36 -15.16
CA GLY A 87 -5.26 1.50 -14.27
C GLY A 87 -5.13 0.67 -12.98
N PRO A 88 -6.16 0.66 -12.13
CA PRO A 88 -6.16 -0.01 -10.83
C PRO A 88 -5.98 -1.54 -10.91
N SER A 89 -6.62 -2.18 -11.90
CA SER A 89 -6.64 -3.62 -12.05
C SER A 89 -6.85 -4.03 -13.52
N PRO A 90 -6.72 -5.33 -13.86
CA PRO A 90 -7.02 -5.83 -15.22
C PRO A 90 -8.44 -5.50 -15.70
N ALA A 91 -9.42 -5.32 -14.79
CA ALA A 91 -10.78 -4.94 -15.14
C ALA A 91 -10.86 -3.56 -15.87
N PHE A 92 -9.84 -2.73 -15.71
CA PHE A 92 -9.77 -1.41 -16.35
C PHE A 92 -9.14 -1.43 -17.75
N ALA A 93 -8.59 -2.56 -18.20
CA ALA A 93 -7.80 -2.65 -19.43
C ALA A 93 -8.56 -2.16 -20.69
N ASP A 94 -9.88 -2.44 -20.76
CA ASP A 94 -10.73 -2.12 -21.90
C ASP A 94 -11.64 -0.89 -21.66
N GLN A 95 -11.33 -0.10 -20.66
CA GLN A 95 -12.22 0.98 -20.22
C GLN A 95 -11.88 2.36 -20.76
N ASP A 96 -10.79 2.48 -21.53
CA ASP A 96 -10.35 3.72 -22.19
C ASP A 96 -10.26 4.93 -21.23
N TYR A 97 -9.72 4.72 -20.03
CA TYR A 97 -9.33 5.82 -19.14
C TYR A 97 -8.03 6.45 -19.62
N ILE A 98 -7.89 7.76 -19.53
CA ILE A 98 -6.57 8.39 -19.48
C ILE A 98 -5.96 8.02 -18.13
N VAL A 99 -4.79 7.39 -18.12
CA VAL A 99 -4.16 6.97 -16.87
C VAL A 99 -2.86 7.73 -16.66
N ALA A 100 -2.77 8.49 -15.57
CA ALA A 100 -1.61 9.26 -15.17
C ALA A 100 -0.95 8.67 -13.94
N TYR A 101 0.34 8.37 -14.03
CA TYR A 101 1.18 7.94 -12.91
C TYR A 101 2.20 9.03 -12.64
N GLN A 102 2.26 9.52 -11.38
CA GLN A 102 3.15 10.60 -11.00
C GLN A 102 4.12 10.17 -9.92
N ASP A 103 5.43 10.36 -10.17
CA ASP A 103 6.44 10.32 -9.11
C ASP A 103 6.19 11.49 -8.16
N VAL A 104 6.10 11.21 -6.85
CA VAL A 104 5.91 12.28 -5.88
C VAL A 104 7.19 13.10 -5.71
N ARG A 105 7.05 14.27 -5.14
CA ARG A 105 8.11 15.24 -4.90
C ARG A 105 9.36 14.62 -4.28
N GLY A 106 10.52 14.82 -4.92
CA GLY A 106 11.81 14.29 -4.47
C GLY A 106 11.99 12.78 -4.62
N ARG A 107 11.17 12.15 -5.45
CA ARG A 107 11.30 10.72 -5.75
C ARG A 107 11.51 10.52 -7.25
N PHE A 108 12.39 9.56 -7.59
CA PHE A 108 12.72 9.16 -8.96
C PHE A 108 12.93 10.36 -9.91
N MET A 109 12.10 10.52 -10.92
CA MET A 109 12.25 11.59 -11.91
C MET A 109 11.64 12.93 -11.48
N SER A 110 10.99 13.02 -10.31
CA SER A 110 10.44 14.28 -9.80
C SER A 110 11.48 15.11 -9.06
N GLU A 111 11.38 16.42 -9.23
CA GLU A 111 12.20 17.40 -8.52
C GLU A 111 11.73 17.61 -7.07
N GLY A 112 12.49 18.40 -6.31
CA GLY A 112 12.19 18.79 -4.94
C GLY A 112 12.76 17.85 -3.90
N THR A 113 12.27 17.96 -2.66
CA THR A 113 12.74 17.16 -1.53
C THR A 113 11.64 16.23 -1.04
N PHE A 114 11.92 14.94 -0.94
CA PHE A 114 11.04 13.99 -0.33
C PHE A 114 10.93 14.23 1.19
N VAL A 115 9.72 14.16 1.70
CA VAL A 115 9.45 14.16 3.14
C VAL A 115 8.46 13.02 3.39
N ASP A 116 8.86 12.10 4.25
CA ASP A 116 8.06 10.94 4.59
C ASP A 116 6.74 11.35 5.25
N ALA A 117 5.62 10.77 4.78
CA ALA A 117 4.27 11.11 5.23
C ALA A 117 4.09 12.63 5.48
N ARG A 118 4.47 13.42 4.50
CA ARG A 118 4.58 14.89 4.59
C ARG A 118 3.44 15.52 5.37
N PRO A 119 3.73 16.27 6.46
CA PRO A 119 2.71 17.03 7.18
C PRO A 119 2.01 18.05 6.28
N ALA A 120 0.78 18.41 6.66
CA ALA A 120 0.08 19.49 5.99
C ALA A 120 0.86 20.79 6.05
N ARG A 121 0.79 21.57 4.97
CA ARG A 121 1.34 22.91 4.91
C ARG A 121 0.75 23.82 5.99
N THR A 122 1.55 24.79 6.43
CA THR A 122 1.06 25.87 7.28
C THR A 122 0.09 26.76 6.49
N PRO A 123 -1.11 27.03 7.01
CA PRO A 123 -2.06 27.94 6.37
C PRO A 123 -1.48 29.35 6.18
N GLY A 124 -1.84 29.99 5.07
CA GLY A 124 -1.50 31.40 4.82
C GLY A 124 -0.29 31.63 3.91
N ASP A 125 0.54 30.63 3.65
CA ASP A 125 1.58 30.73 2.63
C ASP A 125 1.07 30.13 1.29
N PRO A 126 0.87 30.96 0.25
CA PRO A 126 0.38 30.47 -1.04
C PRO A 126 1.38 29.58 -1.80
N LYS A 127 2.65 29.66 -1.46
CA LYS A 127 3.72 28.83 -2.06
C LYS A 127 4.03 27.57 -1.24
N ALA A 128 3.53 27.48 -0.02
CA ALA A 128 3.73 26.27 0.77
C ALA A 128 3.09 25.08 0.08
N ALA A 129 3.88 24.03 -0.13
CA ALA A 129 3.47 22.81 -0.82
C ALA A 129 3.30 21.66 0.17
N ASP A 130 2.23 20.91 -0.03
CA ASP A 130 1.97 19.61 0.59
C ASP A 130 1.36 18.66 -0.45
N GLU A 131 1.04 17.44 -0.07
CA GLU A 131 0.51 16.45 -1.01
C GLU A 131 -0.86 16.83 -1.57
N ALA A 132 -1.68 17.55 -0.81
CA ALA A 132 -2.97 18.04 -1.29
C ALA A 132 -2.80 19.14 -2.36
N THR A 133 -1.86 20.06 -2.17
CA THR A 133 -1.57 21.11 -3.15
C THR A 133 -0.90 20.59 -4.40
N ASP A 134 0.03 19.64 -4.27
CA ASP A 134 0.64 18.97 -5.43
C ASP A 134 -0.42 18.20 -6.24
N THR A 135 -1.38 17.56 -5.54
CA THR A 135 -2.52 16.92 -6.20
C THR A 135 -3.39 17.92 -6.93
N TYR A 136 -3.71 19.07 -6.31
CA TYR A 136 -4.49 20.13 -6.95
C TYR A 136 -3.84 20.61 -8.24
N ASP A 137 -2.56 20.99 -8.15
CA ASP A 137 -1.81 21.53 -9.29
C ASP A 137 -1.66 20.50 -10.42
N THR A 138 -1.46 19.23 -10.06
CA THR A 138 -1.43 18.12 -11.03
C THR A 138 -2.75 17.96 -11.75
N ILE A 139 -3.88 17.92 -11.02
CA ILE A 139 -5.22 17.77 -11.62
C ILE A 139 -5.55 18.96 -12.51
N ASP A 140 -5.26 20.18 -12.05
CA ASP A 140 -5.50 21.41 -12.80
C ASP A 140 -4.74 21.39 -14.14
N TRP A 141 -3.48 20.95 -14.09
CA TRP A 141 -2.67 20.80 -15.31
C TRP A 141 -3.24 19.72 -16.24
N LEU A 142 -3.57 18.53 -15.74
CA LEU A 142 -4.08 17.41 -16.53
C LEU A 142 -5.35 17.78 -17.28
N VAL A 143 -6.34 18.39 -16.61
CA VAL A 143 -7.61 18.75 -17.24
C VAL A 143 -7.48 19.89 -18.25
N LYS A 144 -6.48 20.77 -18.11
CA LYS A 144 -6.24 21.89 -19.03
C LYS A 144 -5.41 21.52 -20.25
N HIS A 145 -4.52 20.52 -20.15
CA HIS A 145 -3.52 20.27 -21.18
C HIS A 145 -3.68 18.93 -21.91
N LEU A 146 -4.43 17.98 -21.35
CA LEU A 146 -4.64 16.71 -22.05
C LEU A 146 -5.81 16.84 -23.05
N PRO A 147 -5.62 16.39 -24.31
CA PRO A 147 -6.72 16.31 -25.26
C PRO A 147 -7.73 15.25 -24.84
N ASP A 148 -8.92 15.35 -25.36
CA ASP A 148 -9.99 14.35 -25.26
C ASP A 148 -10.32 13.90 -23.82
N ASN A 149 -10.04 14.75 -22.80
CA ASN A 149 -10.48 14.49 -21.44
C ASN A 149 -11.90 15.04 -21.20
N ASN A 150 -12.67 14.36 -20.32
CA ASN A 150 -14.04 14.77 -20.00
C ASN A 150 -14.14 15.72 -18.80
N GLY A 151 -13.01 16.20 -18.26
CA GLY A 151 -12.96 17.10 -17.10
C GLY A 151 -13.20 16.40 -15.75
N LYS A 152 -13.27 15.07 -15.70
CA LYS A 152 -13.46 14.30 -14.46
C LYS A 152 -12.21 13.49 -14.15
N VAL A 153 -11.80 13.55 -12.88
CA VAL A 153 -10.61 12.86 -12.37
C VAL A 153 -10.99 11.95 -11.22
N GLY A 154 -10.44 10.74 -11.23
CA GLY A 154 -10.42 9.83 -10.10
C GLY A 154 -9.00 9.61 -9.61
N MET A 155 -8.85 9.21 -8.35
CA MET A 155 -7.58 8.79 -7.78
C MET A 155 -7.71 7.44 -7.11
N TRP A 156 -6.66 6.63 -7.23
CA TRP A 156 -6.56 5.37 -6.49
C TRP A 156 -5.12 5.13 -6.02
N GLY A 157 -4.96 4.29 -5.04
CA GLY A 157 -3.65 3.87 -4.58
C GLY A 157 -3.74 2.95 -3.38
N ILE A 158 -2.78 2.04 -3.25
CA ILE A 158 -2.66 1.07 -2.18
C ILE A 158 -1.45 1.43 -1.33
N SER A 159 -1.56 1.33 0.02
CA SER A 159 -0.43 1.57 0.90
C SER A 159 0.02 3.04 0.87
N TYR A 160 1.28 3.33 0.67
CA TYR A 160 1.79 4.70 0.51
C TYR A 160 1.04 5.47 -0.61
N PRO A 161 0.80 4.93 -1.82
CA PRO A 161 -0.12 5.54 -2.78
C PRO A 161 -1.54 5.76 -2.24
N GLY A 162 -2.03 4.90 -1.34
CA GLY A 162 -3.31 5.09 -0.63
C GLY A 162 -3.28 6.29 0.33
N HIS A 163 -2.16 6.51 1.01
CA HIS A 163 -1.91 7.72 1.81
C HIS A 163 -1.96 8.98 0.93
N TYR A 164 -1.35 8.97 -0.26
CA TYR A 164 -1.44 10.11 -1.18
C TYR A 164 -2.86 10.34 -1.69
N VAL A 165 -3.67 9.30 -1.84
CA VAL A 165 -5.11 9.45 -2.14
C VAL A 165 -5.83 10.09 -0.95
N ALA A 166 -5.55 9.66 0.28
CA ALA A 166 -6.16 10.22 1.49
C ALA A 166 -5.78 11.69 1.71
N GLN A 167 -4.56 12.09 1.38
CA GLN A 167 -4.18 13.51 1.36
C GLN A 167 -4.77 14.25 0.15
N GLY A 168 -4.75 13.62 -1.03
CA GLY A 168 -5.23 14.19 -2.29
C GLY A 168 -6.72 14.51 -2.29
N MET A 169 -7.57 13.72 -1.61
CA MET A 169 -9.01 14.01 -1.53
C MET A 169 -9.33 15.31 -0.78
N LEU A 170 -8.34 15.88 -0.09
CA LEU A 170 -8.45 17.17 0.61
C LEU A 170 -8.06 18.37 -0.29
N CYS A 171 -7.63 18.13 -1.53
CA CYS A 171 -7.14 19.19 -2.42
C CYS A 171 -8.22 20.22 -2.81
N GLY A 172 -9.49 19.84 -2.78
CA GLY A 172 -10.61 20.73 -3.13
C GLY A 172 -10.76 21.04 -4.62
N HIS A 173 -10.05 20.33 -5.51
CA HIS A 173 -10.18 20.56 -6.95
C HIS A 173 -11.52 20.08 -7.49
N PRO A 174 -12.29 20.93 -8.25
CA PRO A 174 -13.65 20.58 -8.67
C PRO A 174 -13.75 19.41 -9.66
N ALA A 175 -12.67 19.11 -10.37
CA ALA A 175 -12.61 17.96 -11.28
C ALA A 175 -12.44 16.62 -10.55
N LEU A 176 -11.96 16.59 -9.30
CA LEU A 176 -11.80 15.36 -8.53
C LEU A 176 -13.16 14.85 -8.07
N LYS A 177 -13.67 13.77 -8.66
CA LYS A 177 -15.02 13.24 -8.44
C LYS A 177 -15.05 11.98 -7.60
N ALA A 178 -14.05 11.13 -7.71
CA ALA A 178 -14.00 9.82 -7.04
C ALA A 178 -12.60 9.50 -6.59
N VAL A 179 -12.45 8.91 -5.39
CA VAL A 179 -11.16 8.49 -4.85
C VAL A 179 -11.28 7.13 -4.18
N SER A 180 -10.24 6.31 -4.30
CA SER A 180 -10.15 5.02 -3.62
C SER A 180 -8.84 4.94 -2.82
N PRO A 181 -8.81 5.44 -1.56
CA PRO A 181 -7.72 5.17 -0.64
C PRO A 181 -7.81 3.71 -0.17
N GLN A 182 -6.82 2.90 -0.56
CA GLN A 182 -6.78 1.46 -0.30
C GLN A 182 -5.62 1.18 0.64
N ALA A 183 -5.87 0.48 1.76
CA ALA A 183 -4.91 0.34 2.86
C ALA A 183 -4.10 1.64 3.06
N PRO A 184 -4.76 2.78 3.30
CA PRO A 184 -4.05 4.05 3.43
C PRO A 184 -3.40 4.16 4.81
N MET A 185 -2.16 4.58 4.89
CA MET A 185 -1.57 5.05 6.15
C MET A 185 -2.31 6.31 6.61
N ILE A 186 -3.00 6.25 7.73
CA ILE A 186 -3.75 7.37 8.32
C ILE A 186 -3.09 7.90 9.60
N ASP A 187 -2.52 7.01 10.41
CA ASP A 187 -1.72 7.35 11.57
C ASP A 187 -0.63 6.29 11.81
N LEU A 188 0.59 6.64 11.45
CA LEU A 188 1.76 5.75 11.51
C LEU A 188 2.15 5.34 12.94
N TRP A 189 1.68 6.04 13.97
CA TRP A 189 2.00 5.71 15.36
C TRP A 189 0.91 4.89 16.06
N GLU A 190 -0.35 5.15 15.72
CA GLU A 190 -1.48 4.51 16.41
C GLU A 190 -1.69 3.06 15.95
N GLY A 191 -1.47 2.75 14.67
CA GLY A 191 -1.76 1.40 14.20
C GLY A 191 -1.45 1.09 12.75
N ASP A 192 -0.82 2.01 12.01
CA ASP A 192 -0.30 1.75 10.67
C ASP A 192 1.21 1.52 10.74
N ASP A 193 1.84 1.05 9.70
CA ASP A 193 3.23 0.66 9.45
C ASP A 193 4.25 0.75 10.60
N SER A 194 4.34 1.89 11.29
CA SER A 194 5.52 2.18 12.11
C SER A 194 5.36 1.74 13.56
N TYR A 195 4.24 2.10 14.19
CA TYR A 195 3.95 1.79 15.59
C TYR A 195 2.51 1.32 15.77
N HIS A 196 2.31 0.35 16.64
CA HIS A 196 1.00 -0.02 17.14
C HIS A 196 0.90 0.41 18.61
N ARG A 197 0.43 1.64 18.85
CA ARG A 197 0.29 2.26 20.18
C ARG A 197 1.57 2.19 21.02
N GLY A 198 2.69 2.53 20.41
CA GLY A 198 3.99 2.54 21.05
C GLY A 198 4.81 1.25 20.85
N ALA A 199 4.24 0.19 20.30
CA ALA A 199 5.00 -0.99 19.90
C ALA A 199 5.58 -0.77 18.48
N PHE A 200 6.90 -0.59 18.41
CA PHE A 200 7.61 -0.39 17.16
C PHE A 200 7.63 -1.67 16.32
N GLN A 201 7.19 -1.59 15.08
CA GLN A 201 7.15 -2.72 14.15
C GLN A 201 8.53 -2.92 13.50
N LEU A 202 9.49 -3.44 14.30
CA LEU A 202 10.90 -3.48 13.94
C LEU A 202 11.17 -4.17 12.60
N ALA A 203 10.68 -5.40 12.42
CA ALA A 203 11.00 -6.18 11.22
C ALA A 203 10.41 -5.56 9.96
N ALA A 204 9.17 -5.05 10.03
CA ALA A 204 8.50 -4.39 8.91
C ALA A 204 9.24 -3.11 8.51
N ASN A 205 9.50 -2.21 9.47
CA ASN A 205 10.20 -0.94 9.19
C ASN A 205 11.63 -1.16 8.71
N PHE A 206 12.38 -2.05 9.37
CA PHE A 206 13.75 -2.32 8.94
C PHE A 206 13.78 -2.89 7.52
N GLY A 207 12.97 -3.92 7.22
CA GLY A 207 12.86 -4.50 5.89
C GLY A 207 12.48 -3.47 4.83
N PHE A 208 11.50 -2.61 5.13
CA PHE A 208 11.08 -1.53 4.24
C PHE A 208 12.24 -0.57 3.92
N PHE A 209 12.98 -0.13 4.92
CA PHE A 209 14.09 0.82 4.71
C PHE A 209 15.32 0.22 4.04
N LEU A 210 15.44 -1.10 3.92
CA LEU A 210 16.50 -1.72 3.13
C LEU A 210 16.34 -1.51 1.61
N PHE A 211 15.11 -1.28 1.14
CA PHE A 211 14.83 -0.99 -0.28
C PHE A 211 14.27 0.40 -0.53
N PHE A 212 13.70 1.07 0.49
CA PHE A 212 13.08 2.39 0.35
C PHE A 212 14.09 3.49 0.65
N HIS A 213 14.85 3.86 -0.36
CA HIS A 213 15.78 4.97 -0.26
C HIS A 213 15.02 6.30 -0.36
N SER A 214 15.27 7.19 0.58
CA SER A 214 14.52 8.45 0.73
C SER A 214 15.01 9.58 -0.17
N ARG A 215 16.28 9.53 -0.62
CA ARG A 215 16.89 10.67 -1.30
C ARG A 215 17.43 10.33 -2.68
N HIS A 216 17.16 11.26 -3.58
CA HIS A 216 17.87 11.39 -4.84
C HIS A 216 18.47 12.79 -4.89
N ASP A 217 19.78 12.89 -5.15
CA ASP A 217 20.45 14.19 -5.30
C ASP A 217 19.99 14.95 -6.54
N ALA A 218 19.47 14.20 -7.52
CA ALA A 218 18.86 14.72 -8.74
C ALA A 218 17.81 13.71 -9.26
N PRO A 219 16.86 14.14 -10.11
CA PRO A 219 15.93 13.20 -10.76
C PRO A 219 16.67 12.07 -11.48
N SER A 220 16.31 10.82 -11.17
CA SER A 220 16.88 9.60 -11.75
C SER A 220 15.81 8.53 -11.93
N PRO A 221 15.83 7.79 -13.06
CA PRO A 221 14.97 6.63 -13.27
C PRO A 221 15.44 5.38 -12.48
N ASP A 222 16.65 5.43 -11.91
CA ASP A 222 17.27 4.29 -11.29
C ASP A 222 16.59 3.92 -9.97
N ARG A 223 16.42 2.64 -9.77
CA ARG A 223 16.03 2.11 -8.47
C ARG A 223 17.28 1.93 -7.64
N PRO A 224 17.24 2.36 -6.36
CA PRO A 224 18.34 2.08 -5.46
C PRO A 224 18.54 0.57 -5.31
N ASP A 225 19.78 0.15 -5.10
CA ASP A 225 20.09 -1.25 -4.80
C ASP A 225 19.48 -1.63 -3.44
N VAL A 226 18.88 -2.81 -3.38
CA VAL A 226 18.39 -3.35 -2.11
C VAL A 226 19.60 -3.71 -1.23
N THR A 227 19.59 -3.22 0.01
CA THR A 227 20.66 -3.57 0.95
C THR A 227 20.49 -5.01 1.42
N GLU A 228 21.39 -5.89 1.00
CA GLU A 228 21.37 -7.30 1.42
C GLU A 228 21.90 -7.48 2.84
N VAL A 229 21.21 -8.29 3.63
CA VAL A 229 21.61 -8.62 5.01
C VAL A 229 22.41 -9.93 5.09
N GLY A 230 22.51 -10.69 4.01
CA GLY A 230 23.37 -11.87 3.89
C GLY A 230 22.85 -13.15 4.56
N THR A 231 21.62 -13.16 5.08
CA THR A 231 21.00 -14.35 5.68
C THR A 231 19.48 -14.33 5.50
N PRO A 232 18.83 -15.48 5.28
CA PRO A 232 17.39 -15.58 5.31
C PRO A 232 16.80 -15.68 6.73
N ASP A 233 17.62 -15.88 7.78
CA ASP A 233 17.18 -16.07 9.16
C ASP A 233 17.07 -14.72 9.88
N GLY A 234 15.94 -14.04 9.70
CA GLY A 234 15.67 -12.76 10.33
C GLY A 234 15.61 -12.84 11.86
N TYR A 235 15.00 -13.90 12.40
CA TYR A 235 14.91 -14.05 13.86
C TYR A 235 16.30 -14.03 14.52
N ARG A 236 17.21 -14.85 14.00
CA ARG A 236 18.57 -14.93 14.53
C ARG A 236 19.36 -13.66 14.29
N TRP A 237 19.20 -13.08 13.10
CA TRP A 237 19.87 -11.84 12.74
C TRP A 237 19.50 -10.67 13.65
N TYR A 238 18.18 -10.44 13.92
CA TYR A 238 17.72 -9.39 14.83
C TYR A 238 18.18 -9.64 16.28
N LEU A 239 18.17 -10.90 16.71
CA LEU A 239 18.64 -11.27 18.05
C LEU A 239 20.14 -10.97 18.23
N GLU A 240 20.97 -11.31 17.24
CA GLU A 240 22.42 -11.03 17.24
C GLU A 240 22.73 -9.53 17.06
N ALA A 241 21.89 -8.80 16.32
CA ALA A 241 22.05 -7.36 16.15
C ALA A 241 21.83 -6.56 17.45
N GLY A 242 21.06 -7.11 18.38
CA GLY A 242 20.81 -6.53 19.70
C GLY A 242 19.82 -5.35 19.69
N PRO A 243 20.05 -4.32 20.49
CA PRO A 243 19.12 -3.18 20.60
C PRO A 243 18.94 -2.43 19.28
N VAL A 244 17.76 -1.84 19.09
CA VAL A 244 17.39 -1.05 17.87
C VAL A 244 18.43 0.01 17.53
N ALA A 245 19.01 0.67 18.53
CA ALA A 245 20.09 1.66 18.33
C ALA A 245 21.33 1.07 17.62
N GLY A 246 21.58 -0.23 17.74
CA GLY A 246 22.67 -0.92 17.04
C GLY A 246 22.41 -1.15 15.55
N LEU A 247 21.17 -1.03 15.11
CA LEU A 247 20.78 -1.19 13.72
C LEU A 247 20.99 0.07 12.87
N GLU A 248 21.13 1.23 13.51
CA GLU A 248 21.27 2.53 12.84
C GLU A 248 22.36 2.52 11.77
N ALA A 249 23.54 2.00 12.10
CA ALA A 249 24.65 1.94 11.16
C ALA A 249 24.37 1.07 9.92
N LYS A 250 23.45 0.09 10.03
CA LYS A 250 23.08 -0.84 8.95
C LYS A 250 22.02 -0.24 8.01
N VAL A 251 21.15 0.62 8.52
CA VAL A 251 20.09 1.29 7.74
C VAL A 251 20.43 2.71 7.33
N LYS A 252 21.48 3.30 7.89
CA LYS A 252 21.81 4.72 7.73
C LYS A 252 21.96 5.19 6.27
N GLN A 253 22.46 4.32 5.41
CA GLN A 253 22.58 4.64 3.97
C GLN A 253 21.25 4.50 3.22
N ALA A 254 20.35 3.66 3.72
CA ALA A 254 19.09 3.38 3.05
C ALA A 254 18.00 4.41 3.40
N SER A 255 17.84 4.75 4.67
CA SER A 255 16.69 5.54 5.14
C SER A 255 16.89 7.05 5.19
N GLU A 256 18.15 7.53 5.08
CA GLU A 256 18.51 8.95 5.07
C GLU A 256 17.78 9.85 6.08
N GLY A 257 17.80 9.46 7.33
CA GLY A 257 17.22 10.22 8.42
C GLY A 257 15.78 9.84 8.77
N ILE A 258 15.04 9.11 7.94
CA ILE A 258 13.69 8.66 8.30
C ILE A 258 13.77 7.66 9.46
N TRP A 259 14.71 6.71 9.40
CA TRP A 259 14.93 5.76 10.48
C TRP A 259 15.25 6.44 11.82
N GLU A 260 16.17 7.42 11.81
CA GLU A 260 16.54 8.17 13.01
C GLU A 260 15.35 8.94 13.59
N GLU A 261 14.50 9.52 12.74
CA GLU A 261 13.28 10.19 13.19
C GLU A 261 12.33 9.20 13.84
N TYR A 262 12.13 8.03 13.25
CA TYR A 262 11.24 7.01 13.79
C TYR A 262 11.69 6.50 15.16
N ILE A 263 12.96 6.14 15.33
CA ILE A 263 13.48 5.65 16.62
C ILE A 263 13.68 6.77 17.67
N ARG A 264 13.71 8.05 17.26
CA ARG A 264 13.77 9.19 18.17
C ARG A 264 12.40 9.54 18.75
N HIS A 265 11.35 9.40 17.96
CA HIS A 265 9.98 9.75 18.31
C HIS A 265 9.19 8.54 18.79
N THR A 266 9.55 7.98 19.95
CA THR A 266 8.96 6.74 20.52
C THR A 266 7.63 6.96 21.24
N THR A 267 7.16 8.20 21.37
CA THR A 267 5.90 8.58 21.99
C THR A 267 5.04 9.36 21.00
N TYR A 268 3.72 9.42 21.22
CA TYR A 268 2.81 10.18 20.35
C TYR A 268 2.99 11.69 20.55
N ASP A 269 4.11 12.19 20.06
CA ASP A 269 4.49 13.60 20.15
C ASP A 269 4.08 14.42 18.91
N ALA A 270 4.57 15.66 18.83
CA ALA A 270 4.25 16.59 17.74
C ALA A 270 4.65 16.05 16.35
N TYR A 271 5.69 15.22 16.26
CA TYR A 271 6.14 14.61 15.01
C TYR A 271 5.04 13.73 14.39
N TRP A 272 4.48 12.80 15.19
CA TRP A 272 3.41 11.90 14.75
C TRP A 272 2.08 12.61 14.61
N GLN A 273 1.75 13.52 15.55
CA GLN A 273 0.51 14.31 15.50
C GLN A 273 0.41 15.15 14.22
N ALA A 274 1.53 15.67 13.71
CA ALA A 274 1.54 16.42 12.45
C ALA A 274 1.27 15.54 11.22
N ARG A 275 1.48 14.24 11.33
CA ARG A 275 1.27 13.22 10.28
C ARG A 275 -0.06 12.50 10.37
N ASP A 276 -0.77 12.62 11.49
CA ASP A 276 -2.12 12.08 11.66
C ASP A 276 -3.12 12.79 10.72
N LEU A 277 -3.74 12.04 9.82
CA LEU A 277 -4.71 12.60 8.86
C LEU A 277 -6.13 12.73 9.45
N ARG A 278 -6.46 12.02 10.53
CA ARG A 278 -7.83 12.01 11.11
C ARG A 278 -8.38 13.40 11.45
N PRO A 279 -7.59 14.35 11.98
CA PRO A 279 -8.08 15.71 12.24
C PRO A 279 -8.46 16.48 10.96
N ARG A 280 -7.93 16.07 9.81
CA ARG A 280 -8.02 16.79 8.53
C ARG A 280 -9.09 16.24 7.59
N LEU A 281 -9.56 15.01 7.78
CA LEU A 281 -10.57 14.35 6.96
C LEU A 281 -11.96 14.98 7.21
N ARG A 282 -12.16 16.20 6.72
CA ARG A 282 -13.38 17.01 6.86
C ARG A 282 -13.76 17.60 5.52
N ASP A 283 -15.06 17.80 5.31
CA ASP A 283 -15.60 18.45 4.11
C ASP A 283 -15.07 17.87 2.80
N VAL A 284 -14.80 16.56 2.80
CA VAL A 284 -14.32 15.81 1.63
C VAL A 284 -15.40 15.83 0.55
N LYS A 285 -15.02 16.26 -0.66
CA LYS A 285 -15.98 16.50 -1.74
C LYS A 285 -16.16 15.33 -2.70
N PRO A 286 -15.07 14.63 -3.14
CA PRO A 286 -15.23 13.47 -4.01
C PRO A 286 -15.94 12.32 -3.28
N ALA A 287 -16.56 11.42 -4.05
CA ALA A 287 -16.98 10.12 -3.54
C ALA A 287 -15.78 9.29 -3.11
N VAL A 288 -15.89 8.52 -2.03
CA VAL A 288 -14.78 7.79 -1.44
C VAL A 288 -15.09 6.29 -1.34
N LEU A 289 -14.23 5.44 -1.91
CA LEU A 289 -14.23 4.01 -1.73
C LEU A 289 -12.98 3.60 -0.92
N THR A 290 -13.13 3.49 0.40
CA THR A 290 -12.05 3.01 1.27
C THR A 290 -11.98 1.49 1.22
N VAL A 291 -10.78 0.94 0.99
CA VAL A 291 -10.57 -0.52 0.87
C VAL A 291 -9.51 -0.98 1.87
N GLY A 292 -9.71 -2.15 2.46
CA GLY A 292 -8.74 -2.78 3.34
C GLY A 292 -8.88 -4.29 3.42
N GLY A 293 -7.88 -4.94 3.99
CA GLY A 293 -7.83 -6.38 4.24
C GLY A 293 -7.95 -6.71 5.73
N TRP A 294 -8.75 -7.73 6.08
CA TRP A 294 -8.83 -8.21 7.47
C TRP A 294 -7.53 -8.81 7.99
N PHE A 295 -6.68 -9.28 7.07
CA PHE A 295 -5.37 -9.86 7.37
C PHE A 295 -4.24 -8.95 6.90
N ASP A 296 -4.52 -7.66 6.79
CA ASP A 296 -3.51 -6.65 6.53
C ASP A 296 -2.76 -6.36 7.83
N ALA A 297 -1.48 -6.72 7.85
CA ALA A 297 -0.62 -6.55 9.02
C ALA A 297 0.09 -5.19 9.05
N GLU A 298 -0.10 -4.36 8.00
CA GLU A 298 0.50 -3.04 7.86
C GLU A 298 -0.56 -1.95 8.13
N ASP A 299 -1.61 -1.84 7.27
CA ASP A 299 -2.53 -0.71 7.27
C ASP A 299 -4.01 -1.09 7.51
N LEU A 300 -4.28 -2.15 8.28
CA LEU A 300 -5.65 -2.48 8.70
C LEU A 300 -6.30 -1.31 9.48
N PHE A 301 -5.53 -0.69 10.35
CA PHE A 301 -6.01 0.45 11.16
C PHE A 301 -6.40 1.62 10.26
N GLY A 302 -5.55 1.98 9.29
CA GLY A 302 -5.75 3.13 8.42
C GLY A 302 -7.02 3.04 7.58
N ALA A 303 -7.34 1.87 7.01
CA ALA A 303 -8.57 1.67 6.27
C ALA A 303 -9.81 1.90 7.15
N LEU A 304 -9.85 1.30 8.35
CA LEU A 304 -10.94 1.45 9.30
C LEU A 304 -11.03 2.87 9.89
N ALA A 305 -9.89 3.48 10.21
CA ALA A 305 -9.80 4.84 10.73
C ALA A 305 -10.25 5.88 9.70
N CYS A 306 -9.88 5.71 8.43
CA CYS A 306 -10.33 6.56 7.33
C CYS A 306 -11.87 6.55 7.21
N ALA A 307 -12.45 5.35 7.05
CA ALA A 307 -13.90 5.21 6.90
C ALA A 307 -14.68 5.76 8.10
N ARG A 308 -14.23 5.45 9.33
CA ARG A 308 -14.85 5.97 10.56
C ARG A 308 -14.76 7.49 10.63
N THR A 309 -13.58 8.05 10.36
CA THR A 309 -13.38 9.51 10.44
C THR A 309 -14.22 10.25 9.41
N LEU A 310 -14.35 9.73 8.19
CA LEU A 310 -15.23 10.29 7.17
C LEU A 310 -16.70 10.28 7.63
N THR A 311 -17.15 9.17 8.20
CA THR A 311 -18.51 9.08 8.75
C THR A 311 -18.78 10.11 9.84
N GLU A 312 -17.79 10.33 10.74
CA GLU A 312 -17.93 11.23 11.89
C GLU A 312 -17.73 12.71 11.53
N LYS A 313 -16.74 13.02 10.70
CA LYS A 313 -16.28 14.40 10.46
C LYS A 313 -16.61 14.95 9.07
N SER A 314 -17.04 14.09 8.15
CA SER A 314 -17.45 14.48 6.80
C SER A 314 -18.72 13.75 6.36
N PRO A 315 -19.82 13.82 7.15
CA PRO A 315 -21.02 13.01 6.95
C PRO A 315 -21.76 13.29 5.63
N ALA A 316 -21.49 14.42 4.97
CA ALA A 316 -22.02 14.74 3.65
C ALA A 316 -21.28 14.04 2.50
N THR A 317 -20.13 13.42 2.79
CA THR A 317 -19.35 12.68 1.78
C THR A 317 -20.05 11.37 1.43
N ASP A 318 -20.14 11.07 0.14
CA ASP A 318 -20.56 9.74 -0.29
C ASP A 318 -19.40 8.78 -0.11
N SER A 319 -19.37 8.12 1.07
CA SER A 319 -18.29 7.26 1.52
C SER A 319 -18.74 5.83 1.69
N HIS A 320 -17.92 4.91 1.18
CA HIS A 320 -18.13 3.46 1.18
C HIS A 320 -16.88 2.77 1.72
N LEU A 321 -17.07 1.67 2.48
CA LEU A 321 -16.01 0.82 3.02
C LEU A 321 -16.09 -0.57 2.40
N VAL A 322 -14.97 -1.10 1.95
CA VAL A 322 -14.83 -2.51 1.60
C VAL A 322 -13.73 -3.14 2.44
N MET A 323 -14.06 -4.23 3.15
CA MET A 323 -13.09 -5.01 3.91
C MET A 323 -13.14 -6.47 3.45
N GLY A 324 -12.11 -6.90 2.74
CA GLY A 324 -12.00 -8.28 2.24
C GLY A 324 -11.08 -9.16 3.09
N PRO A 325 -11.05 -10.46 2.82
CA PRO A 325 -10.21 -11.41 3.53
C PRO A 325 -8.78 -11.42 2.96
N TRP A 326 -8.14 -10.26 2.93
CA TRP A 326 -6.91 -10.02 2.21
C TRP A 326 -5.77 -9.64 3.15
N THR A 327 -4.55 -9.96 2.74
CA THR A 327 -3.32 -9.34 3.24
C THR A 327 -3.12 -7.99 2.56
N HIS A 328 -2.06 -7.28 2.92
CA HIS A 328 -1.72 -5.97 2.35
C HIS A 328 -1.66 -6.00 0.81
N GLY A 329 -2.56 -5.26 0.15
CA GLY A 329 -2.62 -5.15 -1.31
C GLY A 329 -3.03 -6.40 -2.08
N GLN A 330 -3.45 -7.48 -1.41
CA GLN A 330 -3.76 -8.75 -2.08
C GLN A 330 -4.94 -8.64 -3.05
N TRP A 331 -5.85 -7.70 -2.88
CA TRP A 331 -6.97 -7.47 -3.80
C TRP A 331 -6.54 -6.95 -5.18
N ALA A 332 -5.29 -6.52 -5.34
CA ALA A 332 -4.72 -6.13 -6.64
C ALA A 332 -3.66 -7.15 -7.14
N SER A 333 -3.49 -8.27 -6.43
CA SER A 333 -2.52 -9.31 -6.79
C SER A 333 -3.13 -10.70 -6.62
N GLY A 334 -3.41 -11.38 -7.71
CA GLY A 334 -4.06 -12.70 -7.69
C GLY A 334 -5.59 -12.61 -7.62
N ASP A 335 -6.26 -13.73 -7.30
CA ASP A 335 -7.72 -13.80 -7.31
C ASP A 335 -8.38 -13.68 -5.92
N GLY A 336 -7.59 -13.61 -4.85
CA GLY A 336 -8.07 -13.47 -3.47
C GLY A 336 -8.79 -14.70 -2.92
N SER A 337 -8.59 -15.89 -3.51
CA SER A 337 -9.29 -17.11 -3.07
C SER A 337 -8.75 -17.69 -1.77
N ARG A 338 -7.51 -17.35 -1.38
CA ARG A 338 -6.81 -17.92 -0.22
C ARG A 338 -5.71 -17.02 0.35
N ILE A 339 -5.35 -17.25 1.60
CA ILE A 339 -4.10 -16.77 2.23
C ILE A 339 -3.46 -17.99 2.92
N GLY A 340 -2.21 -18.30 2.59
CA GLY A 340 -1.57 -19.48 3.15
C GLY A 340 -2.45 -20.73 3.00
N THR A 341 -2.85 -21.31 4.13
CA THR A 341 -3.74 -22.49 4.20
C THR A 341 -5.23 -22.14 4.35
N ALA A 342 -5.57 -20.87 4.57
CA ALA A 342 -6.95 -20.43 4.71
C ALA A 342 -7.59 -20.22 3.32
N GLU A 343 -8.69 -20.92 3.03
CA GLU A 343 -9.46 -20.82 1.79
C GLU A 343 -10.78 -20.09 2.02
N PHE A 344 -11.16 -19.21 1.10
CA PHE A 344 -12.36 -18.38 1.21
C PHE A 344 -13.52 -18.83 0.32
N GLY A 345 -13.33 -19.88 -0.49
CA GLY A 345 -14.38 -20.48 -1.31
C GLY A 345 -14.84 -19.66 -2.51
N SER A 346 -14.24 -18.49 -2.74
CA SER A 346 -14.54 -17.60 -3.87
C SER A 346 -13.34 -16.73 -4.23
N LYS A 347 -13.33 -16.20 -5.46
CA LYS A 347 -12.31 -15.27 -5.97
C LYS A 347 -12.61 -13.85 -5.52
N THR A 348 -12.33 -13.56 -4.26
CA THR A 348 -12.76 -12.33 -3.60
C THR A 348 -12.15 -11.07 -4.19
N ALA A 349 -10.89 -11.10 -4.65
CA ALA A 349 -10.24 -9.98 -5.29
C ALA A 349 -10.82 -9.70 -6.69
N ALA A 350 -10.99 -10.74 -7.51
CA ALA A 350 -11.57 -10.60 -8.84
C ALA A 350 -13.01 -10.05 -8.78
N TRP A 351 -13.80 -10.48 -7.78
CA TRP A 351 -15.13 -9.93 -7.53
C TRP A 351 -15.06 -8.45 -7.16
N PHE A 352 -14.14 -8.06 -6.26
CA PHE A 352 -13.97 -6.65 -5.88
C PHE A 352 -13.62 -5.78 -7.09
N GLU A 353 -12.65 -6.20 -7.89
CA GLU A 353 -12.21 -5.45 -9.08
C GLU A 353 -13.36 -5.23 -10.08
N GLN A 354 -14.14 -6.27 -10.37
CA GLN A 354 -15.16 -6.26 -11.43
C GLN A 354 -16.51 -5.71 -10.96
N ASP A 355 -16.92 -6.04 -9.74
CA ASP A 355 -18.27 -5.77 -9.26
C ASP A 355 -18.36 -4.57 -8.30
N VAL A 356 -17.21 -4.04 -7.82
CA VAL A 356 -17.17 -2.90 -6.90
C VAL A 356 -16.30 -1.76 -7.43
N GLU A 357 -15.00 -1.98 -7.62
CA GLU A 357 -14.05 -0.90 -7.95
C GLU A 357 -14.31 -0.30 -9.32
N LEU A 358 -14.41 -1.13 -10.35
CA LEU A 358 -14.69 -0.66 -11.71
C LEU A 358 -16.06 0.03 -11.81
N PRO A 359 -17.18 -0.53 -11.31
CA PRO A 359 -18.47 0.15 -11.30
C PRO A 359 -18.45 1.48 -10.53
N PHE A 360 -17.74 1.58 -9.40
CA PHE A 360 -17.58 2.82 -8.66
C PHE A 360 -16.97 3.93 -9.52
N PHE A 361 -15.82 3.69 -10.14
CA PHE A 361 -15.20 4.69 -10.99
C PHE A 361 -16.02 4.99 -12.25
N ASN A 362 -16.62 3.99 -12.90
CA ASN A 362 -17.47 4.21 -14.05
C ASN A 362 -18.71 5.07 -13.71
N HIS A 363 -19.29 4.87 -12.53
CA HIS A 363 -20.43 5.69 -12.09
C HIS A 363 -20.07 7.17 -11.97
N PHE A 364 -19.01 7.51 -11.22
CA PHE A 364 -18.67 8.91 -10.94
C PHE A 364 -17.91 9.60 -12.08
N LEU A 365 -17.20 8.86 -12.92
CA LEU A 365 -16.31 9.43 -13.93
C LEU A 365 -16.87 9.35 -15.35
N LYS A 366 -17.74 8.37 -15.63
CA LYS A 366 -18.36 8.17 -16.94
C LYS A 366 -19.88 8.36 -16.96
N ASP A 367 -20.49 8.73 -15.80
CA ASP A 367 -21.94 8.84 -15.64
C ASP A 367 -22.71 7.54 -15.99
N VAL A 368 -22.06 6.38 -15.81
CA VAL A 368 -22.71 5.10 -16.02
C VAL A 368 -23.65 4.84 -14.84
N PRO A 369 -24.94 4.57 -15.08
CA PRO A 369 -25.83 4.17 -13.99
C PRO A 369 -25.29 2.90 -13.31
N GLY A 370 -25.18 2.91 -11.99
CA GLY A 370 -24.74 1.78 -11.19
C GLY A 370 -25.68 1.56 -10.01
N PRO A 371 -25.64 0.37 -9.39
CA PRO A 371 -26.34 0.17 -8.12
C PRO A 371 -25.75 1.12 -7.06
N ALA A 372 -26.61 1.63 -6.18
CA ALA A 372 -26.13 2.36 -5.01
C ALA A 372 -25.24 1.42 -4.18
N LEU A 373 -23.99 1.81 -3.97
CA LEU A 373 -23.09 1.03 -3.13
C LEU A 373 -23.54 1.09 -1.66
N PRO A 374 -23.50 -0.05 -0.94
CA PRO A 374 -23.73 -0.07 0.50
C PRO A 374 -22.69 0.79 1.23
N LYS A 375 -23.02 1.32 2.40
CA LYS A 375 -22.03 2.09 3.19
C LYS A 375 -20.87 1.24 3.67
N ALA A 376 -21.09 -0.05 3.89
CA ALA A 376 -20.02 -1.01 4.12
C ALA A 376 -20.33 -2.35 3.45
N THR A 377 -19.32 -2.92 2.81
CA THR A 377 -19.32 -4.28 2.25
C THR A 377 -18.14 -5.02 2.87
N VAL A 378 -18.41 -6.02 3.69
CA VAL A 378 -17.38 -6.72 4.44
C VAL A 378 -17.46 -8.22 4.24
N PHE A 379 -16.31 -8.87 4.16
CA PHE A 379 -16.25 -10.32 4.09
C PHE A 379 -16.24 -10.89 5.51
N GLU A 380 -17.23 -11.73 5.80
CA GLU A 380 -17.32 -12.45 7.07
C GLU A 380 -16.53 -13.75 6.96
N THR A 381 -15.39 -13.79 7.62
CA THR A 381 -14.54 -14.98 7.70
C THR A 381 -15.23 -16.08 8.51
N GLY A 382 -14.92 -17.35 8.20
CA GLY A 382 -15.60 -18.49 8.80
C GLY A 382 -16.88 -18.91 8.06
N SER A 383 -17.81 -18.00 7.86
CA SER A 383 -18.96 -18.23 6.96
C SER A 383 -18.59 -18.03 5.48
N ASN A 384 -17.49 -17.34 5.22
CA ASN A 384 -16.92 -17.02 3.90
C ASN A 384 -17.94 -16.36 2.96
N ARG A 385 -18.57 -15.28 3.44
CA ARG A 385 -19.62 -14.55 2.70
C ARG A 385 -19.41 -13.04 2.78
N TRP A 386 -19.67 -12.38 1.68
CA TRP A 386 -19.82 -10.94 1.67
C TRP A 386 -21.14 -10.53 2.34
N ARG A 387 -21.05 -9.49 3.19
CA ARG A 387 -22.21 -8.88 3.86
C ARG A 387 -22.18 -7.38 3.64
N THR A 388 -23.39 -6.79 3.52
CA THR A 388 -23.56 -5.37 3.31
C THR A 388 -24.27 -4.74 4.49
N PHE A 389 -23.91 -3.50 4.82
CA PHE A 389 -24.45 -2.74 5.95
C PHE A 389 -24.63 -1.26 5.58
N ASP A 390 -25.61 -0.61 6.22
CA ASP A 390 -25.88 0.82 6.09
C ASP A 390 -24.96 1.69 6.96
N ALA A 391 -24.13 1.09 7.80
CA ALA A 391 -23.10 1.71 8.62
C ALA A 391 -22.09 0.68 9.08
N TRP A 392 -20.86 1.12 9.40
CA TRP A 392 -19.85 0.28 10.01
C TRP A 392 -19.25 0.96 11.25
N PRO A 393 -19.19 0.31 12.44
CA PRO A 393 -19.82 -0.99 12.72
C PRO A 393 -21.34 -0.97 12.55
N PRO A 394 -21.99 -2.15 12.35
CA PRO A 394 -23.45 -2.22 12.22
C PRO A 394 -24.16 -1.61 13.44
N LYS A 395 -25.23 -0.84 13.22
CA LYS A 395 -25.96 -0.15 14.31
C LYS A 395 -26.51 -1.09 15.38
N GLN A 396 -26.79 -2.34 15.01
CA GLN A 396 -27.29 -3.37 15.92
C GLN A 396 -26.17 -4.11 16.68
N ALA A 397 -24.90 -3.85 16.38
CA ALA A 397 -23.78 -4.43 17.12
C ALA A 397 -23.83 -3.96 18.59
N LYS A 398 -23.69 -4.90 19.50
CA LYS A 398 -23.67 -4.65 20.94
C LYS A 398 -22.31 -5.03 21.52
N PRO A 399 -21.73 -4.20 22.39
CA PRO A 399 -20.55 -4.59 23.14
C PRO A 399 -20.80 -5.84 23.97
N LEU A 400 -19.87 -6.78 23.94
CA LEU A 400 -19.89 -7.97 24.75
C LEU A 400 -18.54 -8.09 25.47
N SER A 401 -18.59 -8.18 26.81
CA SER A 401 -17.39 -8.32 27.63
C SER A 401 -17.01 -9.77 27.79
N PHE A 402 -15.75 -10.08 27.52
CA PHE A 402 -15.09 -11.32 27.90
C PHE A 402 -14.17 -11.04 29.07
N TYR A 403 -14.30 -11.81 30.14
CA TYR A 403 -13.48 -11.67 31.33
C TYR A 403 -12.39 -12.73 31.31
N LEU A 404 -11.15 -12.29 31.48
CA LEU A 404 -10.02 -13.19 31.63
C LEU A 404 -10.06 -13.78 33.05
N GLU A 405 -9.88 -15.08 33.15
CA GLU A 405 -9.83 -15.82 34.41
C GLU A 405 -8.52 -16.61 34.51
N SER A 406 -8.19 -17.04 35.72
CA SER A 406 -7.01 -17.87 35.96
C SER A 406 -7.00 -19.15 35.10
N GLN A 407 -5.81 -19.68 34.83
CA GLN A 407 -5.58 -20.89 34.02
C GLN A 407 -5.99 -20.74 32.55
N GLY A 408 -5.86 -19.54 31.99
CA GLY A 408 -6.12 -19.28 30.56
C GLY A 408 -7.60 -19.44 30.15
N ARG A 409 -8.54 -19.27 31.08
CA ARG A 409 -9.98 -19.33 30.79
C ARG A 409 -10.54 -17.97 30.44
N ILE A 410 -11.65 -17.99 29.72
CA ILE A 410 -12.47 -16.80 29.39
C ILE A 410 -13.90 -17.09 29.87
N SER A 411 -14.54 -16.08 30.47
CA SER A 411 -15.92 -16.13 30.93
C SER A 411 -16.73 -14.94 30.42
N PHE A 412 -18.04 -15.12 30.24
CA PHE A 412 -19.00 -14.04 30.02
C PHE A 412 -19.49 -13.43 31.35
N THR A 413 -19.25 -14.11 32.45
CA THR A 413 -19.65 -13.62 33.78
C THR A 413 -18.47 -12.90 34.42
N ARG A 414 -18.73 -11.68 34.90
CA ARG A 414 -17.70 -10.92 35.62
C ARG A 414 -17.26 -11.68 36.84
N PRO A 415 -15.94 -11.97 37.01
CA PRO A 415 -15.46 -12.64 38.20
C PRO A 415 -15.74 -11.82 39.45
N GLY A 416 -16.00 -12.51 40.58
CA GLY A 416 -16.04 -11.87 41.88
C GLY A 416 -14.70 -11.19 42.20
N ALA A 417 -14.67 -10.24 43.11
CA ALA A 417 -13.46 -9.50 43.47
C ALA A 417 -12.33 -10.51 43.83
N THR A 418 -11.39 -10.66 42.94
CA THR A 418 -10.17 -11.45 43.15
C THR A 418 -9.01 -10.70 42.56
N ASP A 419 -8.02 -10.41 43.41
CA ASP A 419 -6.72 -9.90 42.99
C ASP A 419 -5.88 -11.06 42.46
N GLY A 420 -6.29 -11.57 41.27
CA GLY A 420 -5.58 -12.62 40.56
C GLY A 420 -4.80 -12.07 39.38
N PHE A 421 -3.61 -12.58 39.15
CA PHE A 421 -2.82 -12.30 37.96
C PHE A 421 -2.09 -13.57 37.52
N ASP A 422 -1.89 -13.66 36.21
CA ASP A 422 -0.94 -14.61 35.64
C ASP A 422 0.34 -13.85 35.28
N ALA A 423 1.50 -14.45 35.56
CA ALA A 423 2.80 -13.87 35.26
C ALA A 423 3.54 -14.69 34.22
N PHE A 424 4.23 -14.00 33.32
CA PHE A 424 5.16 -14.62 32.38
C PHE A 424 6.46 -13.83 32.33
N VAL A 425 7.54 -14.49 31.90
CA VAL A 425 8.83 -13.85 31.69
C VAL A 425 8.96 -13.49 30.20
N SER A 426 9.04 -12.18 29.93
CA SER A 426 9.44 -11.69 28.62
C SER A 426 10.96 -11.66 28.56
N ASP A 427 11.57 -12.69 27.95
CA ASP A 427 13.02 -12.84 27.86
C ASP A 427 13.52 -12.26 26.51
N PRO A 428 14.24 -11.13 26.52
CA PRO A 428 14.75 -10.53 25.28
C PRO A 428 15.83 -11.38 24.59
N ALA A 429 16.43 -12.36 25.30
CA ALA A 429 17.35 -13.33 24.69
C ALA A 429 16.63 -14.48 23.97
N ARG A 430 15.33 -14.62 24.17
CA ARG A 430 14.49 -15.65 23.54
C ARG A 430 13.10 -15.09 23.22
N PRO A 431 13.01 -14.06 22.36
CA PRO A 431 11.73 -13.49 21.98
C PRO A 431 10.86 -14.55 21.27
N VAL A 432 9.54 -14.43 21.42
CA VAL A 432 8.61 -15.32 20.72
C VAL A 432 8.58 -14.95 19.24
N PRO A 433 8.89 -15.89 18.33
CA PRO A 433 8.78 -15.62 16.90
C PRO A 433 7.31 -15.47 16.48
N TYR A 434 7.04 -14.64 15.50
CA TYR A 434 5.69 -14.45 14.94
C TYR A 434 5.33 -15.49 13.87
N THR A 435 6.32 -16.20 13.33
CA THR A 435 6.16 -17.27 12.33
C THR A 435 7.09 -18.44 12.64
N GLN A 436 6.78 -19.63 12.13
CA GLN A 436 7.65 -20.79 12.19
C GLN A 436 8.64 -20.84 11.02
N ASP A 437 8.39 -20.07 9.96
CA ASP A 437 9.23 -20.03 8.78
C ASP A 437 10.54 -19.28 9.06
N ILE A 438 11.62 -19.75 8.46
CA ILE A 438 12.88 -19.03 8.43
C ILE A 438 12.78 -18.02 7.28
N SER A 439 12.54 -16.77 7.62
CA SER A 439 12.45 -15.67 6.66
C SER A 439 13.06 -14.42 7.26
N PHE A 440 13.70 -13.61 6.44
CA PHE A 440 14.09 -12.26 6.82
C PHE A 440 12.95 -11.29 6.52
N ASP A 441 12.23 -11.55 5.45
CA ASP A 441 11.15 -10.68 4.99
C ASP A 441 9.91 -10.82 5.86
N TYR A 442 9.16 -9.76 5.91
CA TYR A 442 7.86 -9.71 6.55
C TYR A 442 6.86 -10.63 5.81
N SER A 443 6.48 -11.71 6.47
CA SER A 443 5.62 -12.73 5.88
C SER A 443 4.14 -12.41 6.10
N ALA A 444 3.44 -11.89 5.10
CA ALA A 444 2.02 -11.63 5.18
C ALA A 444 1.16 -12.85 5.60
N PRO A 445 1.45 -14.11 5.17
CA PRO A 445 0.68 -15.28 5.58
C PRO A 445 0.69 -15.59 7.09
N TYR A 446 1.59 -15.00 7.90
CA TYR A 446 1.65 -15.29 9.34
C TYR A 446 0.32 -14.97 10.06
N MET A 447 -0.47 -14.05 9.54
CA MET A 447 -1.78 -13.69 10.12
C MET A 447 -2.77 -14.84 10.16
N VAL A 448 -2.56 -15.90 9.37
CA VAL A 448 -3.40 -17.11 9.33
C VAL A 448 -2.65 -18.36 9.81
N GLU A 449 -1.43 -18.24 10.30
CA GLU A 449 -0.68 -19.36 10.86
C GLU A 449 -1.27 -19.84 12.19
N ASP A 450 -1.13 -21.13 12.45
CA ASP A 450 -1.43 -21.73 13.74
C ASP A 450 -0.42 -21.30 14.80
N GLN A 451 -0.78 -20.36 15.63
CA GLN A 451 0.08 -19.76 16.65
C GLN A 451 0.30 -20.64 17.90
N ARG A 452 -0.19 -21.90 17.94
CA ARG A 452 0.02 -22.80 19.09
C ARG A 452 1.50 -23.10 19.38
N PHE A 453 2.38 -22.93 18.40
CA PHE A 453 3.82 -23.06 18.63
C PHE A 453 4.34 -22.01 19.62
N ALA A 454 3.81 -20.79 19.61
CA ALA A 454 4.22 -19.71 20.50
C ALA A 454 3.88 -20.02 21.98
N ALA A 455 2.78 -20.73 22.24
CA ALA A 455 2.34 -21.09 23.59
C ALA A 455 3.20 -22.20 24.25
N ARG A 456 4.14 -22.79 23.52
CA ARG A 456 5.02 -23.87 24.01
C ARG A 456 6.42 -23.40 24.39
N ARG A 457 6.69 -22.10 24.35
CA ARG A 457 8.00 -21.50 24.60
C ARG A 457 8.05 -20.76 25.93
#